data_a79c85895b7899f156a66b0767f331fa
#
_entry.id   a79c85895b7899f156a66b0767f331fa
#
_cell.length_a   1.000
_cell.length_b   1.000
_cell.length_c   1.000
_cell.angle_alpha   90.00
_cell.angle_beta   90.00
_cell.angle_gamma   90.00
#
_symmetry.space_group_name_H-M   'P 1'
#
loop_
_entity.id
_entity.type
_entity.pdbx_description
1 polymer ?
#
loop_
_entity_poly.entity_id
_entity_poly.type
_entity_poly.pdbx_seq_one_letter_code
_entity_poly.pdbx_strand_id
1 'polypeptide(L)'
;PQIYKDTNSIINASNLCNEIYLPTSETESFVCCLLSMNLFTYDEWENTDAVKLAVMFLDAVMSDFIKKVKDNPSMYKTYNFAKRHRALGLGVMGWHSLLQQKMIPFESFEAQQLNTSIFKYLKENSYKASIEIGDKYGHAPIFDEVETSDIKRRNTTLLALAPTTSSSSILGQVSPSVEPYASNYFVAGLAKGSFTRKNLQLENLLINKNKNTEDVW
;
A
#
# COMPACT_ATOMS: atom_id res chain seq x y z
N PRO A 1 -1.96 14.87 -13.31
CA PRO A 1 -0.97 14.58 -12.26
C PRO A 1 0.33 14.05 -12.86
N GLN A 2 1.44 14.39 -12.26
CA GLN A 2 2.77 14.03 -12.80
C GLN A 2 2.97 12.51 -12.95
N ILE A 3 2.37 11.71 -12.09
CA ILE A 3 2.44 10.24 -12.10
C ILE A 3 1.88 9.61 -13.39
N TYR A 4 1.04 10.33 -14.13
CA TYR A 4 0.41 9.83 -15.37
C TYR A 4 0.99 10.44 -16.65
N LYS A 5 2.08 11.20 -16.56
CA LYS A 5 2.78 11.72 -17.75
C LYS A 5 3.24 10.59 -18.68
N ASP A 6 3.70 9.49 -18.09
CA ASP A 6 4.21 8.32 -18.83
C ASP A 6 3.13 7.59 -19.63
N THR A 7 1.86 7.79 -19.30
CA THR A 7 0.73 7.10 -19.95
C THR A 7 -0.27 8.05 -20.59
N ASN A 8 -0.03 9.36 -20.49
CA ASN A 8 -0.95 10.41 -20.97
C ASN A 8 -2.41 10.20 -20.51
N SER A 9 -2.59 9.65 -19.33
CA SER A 9 -3.89 9.26 -18.79
C SER A 9 -4.59 10.41 -18.08
N ILE A 10 -5.91 10.49 -18.25
CA ILE A 10 -6.77 11.51 -17.61
C ILE A 10 -7.48 10.88 -16.42
N ILE A 11 -7.43 11.57 -15.28
CA ILE A 11 -8.13 11.19 -14.06
C ILE A 11 -9.46 11.95 -14.00
N ASN A 12 -10.57 11.22 -14.05
CA ASN A 12 -11.92 11.79 -14.01
C ASN A 12 -12.52 11.79 -12.60
N ALA A 13 -12.12 10.82 -11.75
CA ALA A 13 -12.62 10.70 -10.39
C ALA A 13 -11.59 9.97 -9.51
N SER A 14 -11.73 10.09 -8.19
CA SER A 14 -11.01 9.30 -7.22
C SER A 14 -11.69 7.94 -6.99
N ASN A 15 -10.96 6.98 -6.43
CA ASN A 15 -11.56 5.81 -5.80
C ASN A 15 -12.21 6.18 -4.45
N LEU A 16 -12.94 5.24 -3.84
CA LEU A 16 -13.70 5.46 -2.61
C LEU A 16 -12.85 6.00 -1.46
N CYS A 17 -11.67 5.43 -1.25
CA CYS A 17 -10.79 5.77 -0.12
C CYS A 17 -9.73 6.83 -0.46
N ASN A 18 -9.73 7.38 -1.68
CA ASN A 18 -8.80 8.40 -2.17
C ASN A 18 -7.29 8.04 -2.11
N GLU A 19 -6.94 6.75 -1.98
CA GLU A 19 -5.54 6.30 -1.90
C GLU A 19 -4.88 6.12 -3.26
N ILE A 20 -5.67 5.94 -4.33
CA ILE A 20 -5.15 5.69 -5.67
C ILE A 20 -6.05 6.33 -6.72
N TYR A 21 -5.52 7.26 -7.48
CA TYR A 21 -6.25 7.95 -8.55
C TYR A 21 -5.93 7.25 -9.87
N LEU A 22 -6.86 6.43 -10.36
CA LEU A 22 -6.69 5.67 -11.59
C LEU A 22 -7.58 6.22 -12.71
N PRO A 23 -7.13 6.16 -13.97
CA PRO A 23 -7.91 6.64 -15.10
C PRO A 23 -9.16 5.79 -15.35
N THR A 24 -10.20 6.43 -15.87
CA THR A 24 -11.43 5.80 -16.34
C THR A 24 -11.85 6.39 -17.68
N SER A 25 -12.57 5.63 -18.48
CA SER A 25 -13.13 6.06 -19.76
C SER A 25 -14.49 5.41 -20.03
N GLU A 26 -15.04 5.65 -21.21
CA GLU A 26 -16.26 4.96 -21.63
C GLU A 26 -16.09 3.44 -21.73
N THR A 27 -14.86 2.96 -21.97
CA THR A 27 -14.54 1.55 -22.17
C THR A 27 -13.71 0.94 -21.05
N GLU A 28 -13.32 1.73 -20.04
CA GLU A 28 -12.48 1.30 -18.92
C GLU A 28 -13.02 1.74 -17.57
N SER A 29 -13.09 0.81 -16.64
CA SER A 29 -13.30 1.06 -15.20
C SER A 29 -12.13 0.49 -14.43
N PHE A 30 -11.51 1.30 -13.58
CA PHE A 30 -10.35 0.85 -12.83
C PHE A 30 -10.68 -0.25 -11.81
N VAL A 31 -9.67 -1.02 -11.48
CA VAL A 31 -9.67 -1.99 -10.38
C VAL A 31 -8.47 -1.72 -9.49
N CYS A 32 -8.68 -1.76 -8.18
CA CYS A 32 -7.62 -1.64 -7.18
C CYS A 32 -7.03 -3.02 -6.86
N CYS A 33 -5.69 -3.11 -6.91
CA CYS A 33 -4.94 -4.30 -6.49
C CYS A 33 -3.92 -3.83 -5.45
N LEU A 34 -4.24 -4.02 -4.17
CA LEU A 34 -3.58 -3.37 -3.04
C LEU A 34 -2.92 -4.37 -2.11
N LEU A 35 -1.76 -4.00 -1.56
CA LEU A 35 -1.04 -4.71 -0.50
C LEU A 35 -0.37 -3.68 0.41
N SER A 36 -0.35 -3.92 1.72
CA SER A 36 0.35 -3.06 2.68
C SER A 36 1.38 -3.86 3.46
N MET A 37 2.63 -3.39 3.44
CA MET A 37 3.73 -3.97 4.22
C MET A 37 3.71 -3.41 5.64
N ASN A 38 4.09 -4.24 6.62
CA ASN A 38 4.13 -3.82 8.01
C ASN A 38 5.45 -3.13 8.34
N LEU A 39 5.39 -1.82 8.60
CA LEU A 39 6.57 -1.03 8.97
C LEU A 39 7.10 -1.34 10.39
N PHE A 40 6.28 -1.91 11.26
CA PHE A 40 6.75 -2.30 12.60
C PHE A 40 7.90 -3.32 12.53
N THR A 41 7.96 -4.10 11.46
CA THR A 41 9.04 -5.05 11.16
C THR A 41 9.95 -4.56 10.03
N TYR A 42 10.04 -3.24 9.81
CA TYR A 42 10.82 -2.65 8.71
C TYR A 42 12.26 -3.13 8.70
N ASP A 43 12.92 -3.13 9.86
CA ASP A 43 14.32 -3.52 10.01
C ASP A 43 14.58 -5.00 9.63
N GLU A 44 13.53 -5.84 9.60
CA GLU A 44 13.64 -7.27 9.22
C GLU A 44 13.56 -7.46 7.69
N TRP A 45 12.86 -6.60 6.98
CA TRP A 45 12.65 -6.74 5.54
C TRP A 45 13.35 -5.67 4.69
N GLU A 46 13.86 -4.61 5.30
CA GLU A 46 14.74 -3.66 4.64
C GLU A 46 15.98 -4.39 4.06
N ASN A 47 16.40 -4.01 2.88
CA ASN A 47 17.52 -4.62 2.15
C ASN A 47 17.35 -6.12 1.80
N THR A 48 16.12 -6.63 1.79
CA THR A 48 15.77 -7.96 1.30
C THR A 48 14.97 -7.86 -0.02
N ASP A 49 14.60 -9.01 -0.59
CA ASP A 49 13.73 -9.07 -1.76
C ASP A 49 12.23 -8.83 -1.45
N ALA A 50 11.86 -8.44 -0.23
CA ALA A 50 10.47 -8.35 0.21
C ALA A 50 9.62 -7.42 -0.67
N VAL A 51 10.11 -6.23 -1.03
CA VAL A 51 9.41 -5.29 -1.92
C VAL A 51 9.23 -5.89 -3.31
N LYS A 52 10.26 -6.53 -3.85
CA LYS A 52 10.20 -7.22 -5.14
C LYS A 52 9.16 -8.34 -5.13
N LEU A 53 9.18 -9.17 -4.10
CA LEU A 53 8.21 -10.27 -3.94
C LEU A 53 6.77 -9.73 -3.79
N ALA A 54 6.58 -8.62 -3.07
CA ALA A 54 5.27 -7.97 -2.94
C ALA A 54 4.74 -7.49 -4.29
N VAL A 55 5.57 -6.86 -5.12
CA VAL A 55 5.19 -6.43 -6.48
C VAL A 55 4.88 -7.64 -7.37
N MET A 56 5.70 -8.69 -7.33
CA MET A 56 5.45 -9.92 -8.08
C MET A 56 4.14 -10.59 -7.66
N PHE A 57 3.86 -10.64 -6.36
CA PHE A 57 2.61 -11.19 -5.84
C PHE A 57 1.40 -10.39 -6.32
N LEU A 58 1.44 -9.07 -6.24
CA LEU A 58 0.37 -8.21 -6.76
C LEU A 58 0.17 -8.37 -8.27
N ASP A 59 1.24 -8.48 -9.07
CA ASP A 59 1.11 -8.72 -10.51
C ASP A 59 0.55 -10.11 -10.82
N ALA A 60 0.84 -11.12 -10.00
CA ALA A 60 0.24 -12.45 -10.11
C ALA A 60 -1.27 -12.41 -9.79
N VAL A 61 -1.67 -11.69 -8.73
CA VAL A 61 -3.09 -11.46 -8.39
C VAL A 61 -3.81 -10.73 -9.54
N MET A 62 -3.20 -9.69 -10.11
CA MET A 62 -3.73 -8.99 -11.27
C MET A 62 -3.89 -9.91 -12.48
N SER A 63 -2.92 -10.79 -12.71
CA SER A 63 -2.96 -11.78 -13.82
C SER A 63 -4.07 -12.80 -13.63
N ASP A 64 -4.28 -13.30 -12.41
CA ASP A 64 -5.36 -14.21 -12.08
C ASP A 64 -6.74 -13.52 -12.24
N PHE A 65 -6.85 -12.28 -11.78
CA PHE A 65 -8.05 -11.46 -11.98
C PHE A 65 -8.39 -11.31 -13.47
N ILE A 66 -7.43 -10.88 -14.29
CA ILE A 66 -7.61 -10.71 -15.75
C ILE A 66 -8.11 -12.02 -16.37
N LYS A 67 -7.52 -13.15 -15.99
CA LYS A 67 -7.92 -14.48 -16.51
C LYS A 67 -9.37 -14.82 -16.12
N LYS A 68 -9.77 -14.54 -14.89
CA LYS A 68 -11.10 -14.86 -14.37
C LYS A 68 -12.23 -14.01 -14.97
N VAL A 69 -11.94 -12.76 -15.30
CA VAL A 69 -12.97 -11.83 -15.81
C VAL A 69 -13.03 -11.74 -17.33
N LYS A 70 -12.09 -12.37 -18.06
CA LYS A 70 -11.92 -12.25 -19.51
C LYS A 70 -13.20 -12.50 -20.30
N ASP A 71 -13.95 -13.51 -19.93
CA ASP A 71 -15.14 -13.95 -20.66
C ASP A 71 -16.47 -13.52 -19.98
N ASN A 72 -16.39 -12.59 -19.01
CA ASN A 72 -17.56 -12.06 -18.31
C ASN A 72 -17.99 -10.71 -18.90
N PRO A 73 -19.13 -10.64 -19.64
CA PRO A 73 -19.57 -9.40 -20.26
C PRO A 73 -19.82 -8.27 -19.27
N SER A 74 -20.24 -8.57 -18.03
CA SER A 74 -20.47 -7.57 -16.98
C SER A 74 -19.17 -6.94 -16.45
N MET A 75 -18.02 -7.58 -16.70
CA MET A 75 -16.70 -7.11 -16.26
C MET A 75 -15.85 -6.54 -17.41
N TYR A 76 -16.47 -6.30 -18.55
CA TYR A 76 -15.76 -5.85 -19.78
C TYR A 76 -14.87 -4.61 -19.54
N LYS A 77 -15.40 -3.56 -18.92
CA LYS A 77 -14.64 -2.33 -18.67
C LYS A 77 -13.48 -2.54 -17.69
N THR A 78 -13.71 -3.36 -16.67
CA THR A 78 -12.71 -3.68 -15.65
C THR A 78 -11.61 -4.58 -16.23
N TYR A 79 -12.01 -5.53 -17.09
CA TYR A 79 -11.06 -6.36 -17.84
C TYR A 79 -10.13 -5.53 -18.73
N ASN A 80 -10.71 -4.57 -19.50
CA ASN A 80 -9.94 -3.70 -20.38
C ASN A 80 -8.91 -2.89 -19.59
N PHE A 81 -9.33 -2.25 -18.50
CA PHE A 81 -8.44 -1.50 -17.62
C PHE A 81 -7.33 -2.40 -17.06
N ALA A 82 -7.70 -3.51 -16.42
CA ALA A 82 -6.76 -4.42 -15.79
C ALA A 82 -5.69 -4.93 -16.76
N LYS A 83 -6.11 -5.33 -17.97
CA LYS A 83 -5.22 -5.82 -19.01
C LYS A 83 -4.28 -4.73 -19.53
N ARG A 84 -4.81 -3.53 -19.79
CA ARG A 84 -4.07 -2.43 -20.42
C ARG A 84 -3.11 -1.74 -19.46
N HIS A 85 -3.50 -1.55 -18.20
CA HIS A 85 -2.74 -0.78 -17.20
C HIS A 85 -1.96 -1.62 -16.20
N ARG A 86 -2.50 -2.78 -15.80
CA ARG A 86 -1.93 -3.62 -14.72
C ARG A 86 -1.56 -2.81 -13.47
N ALA A 87 -2.40 -1.86 -13.10
CA ALA A 87 -2.16 -0.92 -12.01
C ALA A 87 -2.12 -1.62 -10.66
N LEU A 88 -1.09 -1.34 -9.86
CA LEU A 88 -0.89 -1.87 -8.51
C LEU A 88 -0.81 -0.74 -7.50
N GLY A 89 -1.04 -1.06 -6.23
CA GLY A 89 -0.90 -0.15 -5.11
C GLY A 89 -0.27 -0.85 -3.91
N LEU A 90 1.06 -0.85 -3.84
CA LEU A 90 1.83 -1.27 -2.68
C LEU A 90 1.92 -0.11 -1.70
N GLY A 91 1.48 -0.31 -0.47
CA GLY A 91 1.53 0.65 0.60
C GLY A 91 2.13 0.08 1.87
N VAL A 92 1.86 0.75 2.98
CA VAL A 92 2.38 0.38 4.29
C VAL A 92 1.30 0.51 5.36
N MET A 93 1.53 -0.14 6.50
CA MET A 93 0.82 0.04 7.76
C MET A 93 1.81 0.04 8.91
N GLY A 94 1.41 0.53 10.09
CA GLY A 94 2.25 0.50 11.28
C GLY A 94 3.24 1.64 11.40
N TRP A 95 3.06 2.75 10.69
CA TRP A 95 3.97 3.90 10.77
C TRP A 95 4.11 4.45 12.19
N HIS A 96 2.99 4.75 12.84
CA HIS A 96 3.01 5.26 14.22
C HIS A 96 3.61 4.23 15.19
N SER A 97 3.29 2.95 15.02
CA SER A 97 3.86 1.87 15.84
C SER A 97 5.38 1.75 15.67
N LEU A 98 5.93 1.92 14.46
CA LEU A 98 7.36 1.99 14.22
C LEU A 98 8.00 3.18 14.93
N LEU A 99 7.39 4.36 14.84
CA LEU A 99 7.91 5.55 15.53
C LEU A 99 7.91 5.37 17.05
N GLN A 100 6.86 4.79 17.62
CA GLN A 100 6.80 4.48 19.04
C GLN A 100 7.88 3.46 19.47
N GLN A 101 8.08 2.43 18.68
CA GLN A 101 9.15 1.43 18.92
C GLN A 101 10.53 2.10 18.95
N LYS A 102 10.78 3.03 18.03
CA LYS A 102 12.04 3.78 17.92
C LYS A 102 12.11 4.99 18.87
N MET A 103 11.06 5.26 19.65
CA MET A 103 10.94 6.44 20.52
C MET A 103 11.09 7.77 19.78
N ILE A 104 10.61 7.83 18.54
CA ILE A 104 10.67 9.01 17.67
C ILE A 104 9.34 9.75 17.76
N PRO A 105 9.31 11.04 18.14
CA PRO A 105 8.08 11.84 18.13
C PRO A 105 7.50 11.94 16.71
N PHE A 106 6.17 11.82 16.59
CA PHE A 106 5.49 11.74 15.28
C PHE A 106 5.77 12.95 14.37
N GLU A 107 5.80 14.16 14.94
CA GLU A 107 6.01 15.42 14.20
C GLU A 107 7.48 15.87 14.16
N SER A 108 8.42 15.00 14.52
CA SER A 108 9.84 15.35 14.57
C SER A 108 10.50 15.35 13.18
N PHE A 109 11.62 16.07 13.07
CA PHE A 109 12.47 16.02 11.88
C PHE A 109 13.04 14.63 11.63
N GLU A 110 13.32 13.87 12.67
CA GLU A 110 13.78 12.49 12.60
C GLU A 110 12.72 11.58 11.95
N ALA A 111 11.44 11.74 12.33
CA ALA A 111 10.33 11.03 11.69
C ALA A 111 10.23 11.39 10.20
N GLN A 112 10.40 12.66 9.84
CA GLN A 112 10.41 13.11 8.44
C GLN A 112 11.55 12.49 7.63
N GLN A 113 12.74 12.40 8.19
CA GLN A 113 13.89 11.77 7.54
C GLN A 113 13.65 10.27 7.34
N LEU A 114 13.17 9.58 8.37
CA LEU A 114 12.83 8.15 8.29
C LEU A 114 11.75 7.88 7.25
N ASN A 115 10.69 8.69 7.23
CA ASN A 115 9.64 8.64 6.21
C ASN A 115 10.23 8.76 4.79
N THR A 116 11.07 9.77 4.57
CA THR A 116 11.71 10.00 3.27
C THR A 116 12.54 8.80 2.83
N SER A 117 13.32 8.22 3.74
CA SER A 117 14.15 7.03 3.49
C SER A 117 13.30 5.83 3.10
N ILE A 118 12.29 5.49 3.90
CA ILE A 118 11.40 4.34 3.68
C ILE A 118 10.68 4.46 2.34
N PHE A 119 10.06 5.61 2.05
CA PHE A 119 9.29 5.76 0.82
C PHE A 119 10.16 5.89 -0.42
N LYS A 120 11.37 6.40 -0.29
CA LYS A 120 12.37 6.34 -1.37
C LYS A 120 12.74 4.89 -1.67
N TYR A 121 13.06 4.10 -0.64
CA TYR A 121 13.37 2.69 -0.76
C TYR A 121 12.23 1.89 -1.42
N LEU A 122 10.99 2.07 -0.96
CA LEU A 122 9.81 1.43 -1.55
C LEU A 122 9.64 1.80 -3.02
N LYS A 123 9.76 3.09 -3.35
CA LYS A 123 9.63 3.57 -4.73
C LYS A 123 10.68 2.96 -5.64
N GLU A 124 11.95 3.04 -5.29
CA GLU A 124 13.05 2.57 -6.12
C GLU A 124 12.97 1.05 -6.35
N ASN A 125 12.72 0.28 -5.30
CA ASN A 125 12.64 -1.18 -5.40
C ASN A 125 11.38 -1.67 -6.11
N SER A 126 10.23 -1.01 -5.92
CA SER A 126 9.02 -1.37 -6.66
C SER A 126 9.13 -1.06 -8.16
N TYR A 127 9.74 0.07 -8.52
CA TYR A 127 10.02 0.41 -9.93
C TYR A 127 10.97 -0.60 -10.57
N LYS A 128 12.08 -0.91 -9.91
CA LYS A 128 13.04 -1.91 -10.37
C LYS A 128 12.36 -3.27 -10.59
N ALA A 129 11.58 -3.72 -9.62
CA ALA A 129 10.83 -4.97 -9.73
C ALA A 129 9.86 -4.98 -10.92
N SER A 130 9.11 -3.89 -11.13
CA SER A 130 8.15 -3.79 -12.23
C SER A 130 8.84 -3.77 -13.60
N ILE A 131 10.03 -3.19 -13.73
CA ILE A 131 10.85 -3.25 -14.95
C ILE A 131 11.30 -4.69 -15.19
N GLU A 132 11.91 -5.36 -14.21
CA GLU A 132 12.38 -6.76 -14.32
C GLU A 132 11.25 -7.74 -14.69
N ILE A 133 10.06 -7.54 -14.11
CA ILE A 133 8.87 -8.35 -14.44
C ILE A 133 8.39 -8.01 -15.86
N GLY A 134 8.45 -6.74 -16.25
CA GLY A 134 8.11 -6.29 -17.60
C GLY A 134 9.00 -6.90 -18.66
N ASP A 135 10.30 -6.94 -18.43
CA ASP A 135 11.28 -7.56 -19.33
C ASP A 135 11.04 -9.06 -19.50
N LYS A 136 10.59 -9.73 -18.44
CA LYS A 136 10.34 -11.17 -18.45
C LYS A 136 8.97 -11.58 -19.02
N TYR A 137 7.92 -10.82 -18.72
CA TYR A 137 6.52 -11.20 -19.00
C TYR A 137 5.76 -10.20 -19.89
N GLY A 138 6.46 -9.20 -20.44
CA GLY A 138 5.89 -8.10 -21.21
C GLY A 138 5.47 -6.91 -20.36
N HIS A 139 5.51 -5.72 -20.94
CA HIS A 139 5.13 -4.46 -20.32
C HIS A 139 3.60 -4.28 -20.30
N ALA A 140 3.09 -3.30 -19.54
CA ALA A 140 1.70 -2.89 -19.64
C ALA A 140 1.44 -2.33 -21.06
N PRO A 141 0.40 -2.81 -21.78
CA PRO A 141 0.16 -2.43 -23.18
C PRO A 141 0.07 -0.93 -23.43
N ILE A 142 -0.41 -0.15 -22.46
CA ILE A 142 -0.51 1.31 -22.58
C ILE A 142 0.84 1.99 -22.89
N PHE A 143 1.97 1.41 -22.48
CA PHE A 143 3.30 1.96 -22.78
C PHE A 143 3.69 1.82 -24.26
N ASP A 144 3.01 0.96 -25.01
CA ASP A 144 3.19 0.84 -26.47
C ASP A 144 2.31 1.82 -27.25
N GLU A 145 1.30 2.40 -26.59
CA GLU A 145 0.35 3.36 -27.17
C GLU A 145 0.82 4.82 -27.00
N VAL A 146 1.84 5.07 -26.15
CA VAL A 146 2.30 6.42 -25.82
C VAL A 146 3.78 6.57 -26.19
N GLU A 147 4.07 7.49 -27.11
CA GLU A 147 5.44 7.72 -27.62
C GLU A 147 6.43 8.31 -26.61
N THR A 148 5.94 8.78 -25.45
CA THR A 148 6.73 9.60 -24.50
C THR A 148 7.41 8.81 -23.39
N SER A 149 7.24 7.49 -23.30
CA SER A 149 7.81 6.72 -22.20
C SER A 149 9.13 6.04 -22.61
N ASP A 150 10.24 6.58 -22.17
CA ASP A 150 11.58 5.99 -22.35
C ASP A 150 11.74 4.69 -21.51
N ILE A 151 10.95 4.54 -20.44
CA ILE A 151 11.03 3.39 -19.52
C ILE A 151 9.70 2.66 -19.51
N LYS A 152 9.67 1.50 -20.14
CA LYS A 152 8.53 0.58 -20.12
C LYS A 152 8.63 -0.34 -18.89
N ARG A 153 7.49 -0.55 -18.22
CA ARG A 153 7.41 -1.43 -17.05
C ARG A 153 6.13 -2.26 -17.06
N ARG A 154 6.05 -3.25 -16.22
CA ARG A 154 4.89 -4.17 -16.13
C ARG A 154 3.61 -3.49 -15.65
N ASN A 155 3.72 -2.47 -14.79
CA ASN A 155 2.60 -1.88 -14.06
C ASN A 155 2.64 -0.36 -14.20
N THR A 156 1.51 0.29 -14.44
CA THR A 156 1.43 1.75 -14.62
C THR A 156 1.58 2.50 -13.30
N THR A 157 0.97 2.00 -12.23
CA THR A 157 1.12 2.49 -10.86
C THR A 157 1.65 1.37 -9.99
N LEU A 158 2.36 1.73 -8.92
CA LEU A 158 3.02 0.77 -8.03
C LEU A 158 2.73 1.03 -6.56
N LEU A 159 2.55 2.28 -6.15
CA LEU A 159 2.39 2.66 -4.75
C LEU A 159 1.02 3.28 -4.49
N ALA A 160 0.44 2.92 -3.35
CA ALA A 160 -0.76 3.54 -2.79
C ALA A 160 -0.81 3.34 -1.27
N LEU A 161 -1.26 4.34 -0.53
CA LEU A 161 -1.43 4.27 0.92
C LEU A 161 -2.90 3.95 1.25
N ALA A 162 -3.25 2.66 1.19
CA ALA A 162 -4.60 2.21 1.49
C ALA A 162 -4.91 2.27 3.00
N PRO A 163 -6.16 2.55 3.39
CA PRO A 163 -6.58 2.37 4.78
C PRO A 163 -6.49 0.89 5.16
N THR A 164 -5.92 0.58 6.33
CA THR A 164 -5.60 -0.79 6.74
C THR A 164 -6.18 -1.14 8.11
N THR A 165 -7.32 -0.57 8.49
CA THR A 165 -7.92 -0.71 9.82
C THR A 165 -8.06 -2.16 10.27
N SER A 166 -8.55 -3.06 9.41
CA SER A 166 -8.69 -4.48 9.74
C SER A 166 -7.37 -5.22 9.65
N SER A 167 -6.58 -4.97 8.59
CA SER A 167 -5.30 -5.65 8.36
C SER A 167 -4.29 -5.35 9.45
N SER A 168 -4.16 -4.09 9.88
CA SER A 168 -3.26 -3.68 10.95
C SER A 168 -3.63 -4.31 12.30
N SER A 169 -4.92 -4.55 12.52
CA SER A 169 -5.41 -5.23 13.72
C SER A 169 -5.07 -6.71 13.75
N ILE A 170 -5.04 -7.37 12.60
CA ILE A 170 -4.76 -8.81 12.46
C ILE A 170 -3.26 -9.06 12.41
N LEU A 171 -2.53 -8.22 11.69
CA LEU A 171 -1.10 -8.40 11.39
C LEU A 171 -0.22 -7.61 12.39
N GLY A 172 -0.24 -8.00 13.64
CA GLY A 172 0.65 -7.48 14.68
C GLY A 172 0.03 -6.37 15.56
N GLN A 173 -1.26 -6.08 15.42
CA GLN A 173 -1.94 -5.03 16.19
C GLN A 173 -1.22 -3.67 16.14
N VAL A 174 -0.78 -3.31 14.95
CA VAL A 174 -0.07 -2.06 14.67
C VAL A 174 -1.04 -0.94 14.28
N SER A 175 -0.54 0.29 14.22
CA SER A 175 -1.33 1.44 13.75
C SER A 175 -1.75 1.29 12.28
N PRO A 176 -2.94 1.79 11.89
CA PRO A 176 -3.40 1.68 10.51
C PRO A 176 -2.59 2.61 9.59
N SER A 177 -2.24 2.13 8.41
CA SER A 177 -1.56 2.90 7.36
C SER A 177 -0.41 3.76 7.91
N VAL A 178 -0.42 5.06 7.64
CA VAL A 178 0.50 6.07 8.19
C VAL A 178 -0.12 6.92 9.30
N GLU A 179 -1.30 6.53 9.76
CA GLU A 179 -2.07 7.28 10.74
C GLU A 179 -1.57 7.03 12.16
N PRO A 180 -1.58 8.03 13.04
CA PRO A 180 -1.42 7.80 14.48
C PRO A 180 -2.67 7.11 15.05
N TYR A 181 -2.53 6.43 16.19
CA TYR A 181 -3.70 6.01 16.95
C TYR A 181 -4.49 7.23 17.42
N ALA A 182 -5.81 7.19 17.27
CA ALA A 182 -6.69 8.25 17.80
C ALA A 182 -6.74 8.27 19.33
N SER A 183 -6.48 7.12 19.97
CA SER A 183 -6.41 6.97 21.41
C SER A 183 -5.51 5.79 21.77
N ASN A 184 -4.89 5.85 22.94
CA ASN A 184 -4.09 4.73 23.46
C ASN A 184 -4.95 3.63 24.10
N TYR A 185 -6.20 3.93 24.41
CA TYR A 185 -7.21 3.00 24.95
C TYR A 185 -8.54 3.24 24.22
N PHE A 186 -9.04 2.26 23.52
CA PHE A 186 -10.25 2.40 22.72
C PHE A 186 -11.03 1.09 22.57
N VAL A 187 -12.31 1.23 22.27
CA VAL A 187 -13.18 0.10 21.92
C VAL A 187 -13.21 -0.08 20.41
N ALA A 188 -12.68 -1.19 19.94
CA ALA A 188 -12.75 -1.59 18.54
C ALA A 188 -14.03 -2.37 18.28
N GLY A 189 -14.94 -1.84 17.46
CA GLY A 189 -16.11 -2.54 16.97
C GLY A 189 -15.74 -3.46 15.80
N LEU A 190 -15.99 -4.76 15.95
CA LEU A 190 -15.88 -5.75 14.89
C LEU A 190 -17.25 -6.36 14.62
N ALA A 191 -17.43 -7.01 13.47
CA ALA A 191 -18.70 -7.65 13.11
C ALA A 191 -19.22 -8.67 14.14
N LYS A 192 -18.35 -9.21 14.97
CA LYS A 192 -18.69 -10.20 16.03
C LYS A 192 -18.69 -9.63 17.45
N GLY A 193 -18.59 -8.32 17.62
CA GLY A 193 -18.61 -7.70 18.95
C GLY A 193 -17.61 -6.55 19.10
N SER A 194 -17.60 -5.95 20.28
CA SER A 194 -16.71 -4.87 20.65
C SER A 194 -15.60 -5.37 21.57
N PHE A 195 -14.37 -4.98 21.28
CA PHE A 195 -13.20 -5.39 22.05
C PHE A 195 -12.45 -4.14 22.51
N THR A 196 -12.11 -4.08 23.79
CA THR A 196 -11.21 -3.06 24.30
C THR A 196 -9.79 -3.33 23.84
N ARG A 197 -9.14 -2.31 23.33
CA ARG A 197 -7.74 -2.37 22.88
C ARG A 197 -6.91 -1.31 23.57
N LYS A 198 -5.70 -1.71 23.88
CA LYS A 198 -4.62 -0.83 24.37
C LYS A 198 -3.60 -0.65 23.25
N ASN A 199 -2.95 0.49 23.22
CA ASN A 199 -1.78 0.70 22.39
C ASN A 199 -0.63 -0.20 22.90
N LEU A 200 -0.31 -1.24 22.15
CA LEU A 200 0.63 -2.27 22.56
C LEU A 200 2.04 -1.73 22.85
N GLN A 201 2.49 -0.74 22.07
CA GLN A 201 3.82 -0.14 22.25
C GLN A 201 3.88 0.68 23.53
N LEU A 202 2.82 1.41 23.85
CA LEU A 202 2.71 2.14 25.13
C LEU A 202 2.59 1.15 26.29
N GLU A 203 1.81 0.09 26.17
CA GLU A 203 1.69 -0.94 27.20
C GLU A 203 3.05 -1.57 27.53
N ASN A 204 3.81 -1.96 26.52
CA ASN A 204 5.16 -2.50 26.68
C ASN A 204 6.10 -1.49 27.37
N LEU A 205 6.03 -0.22 26.98
CA LEU A 205 6.82 0.83 27.63
C LEU A 205 6.45 0.99 29.11
N LEU A 206 5.16 0.98 29.45
CA LEU A 206 4.67 1.10 30.82
C LEU A 206 5.07 -0.13 31.67
N ILE A 207 5.00 -1.33 31.10
CA ILE A 207 5.48 -2.56 31.74
C ILE A 207 6.98 -2.43 32.08
N ASN A 208 7.80 -2.04 31.12
CA ASN A 208 9.24 -1.89 31.29
C ASN A 208 9.60 -0.81 32.34
N LYS A 209 8.72 0.16 32.54
CA LYS A 209 8.88 1.22 33.55
C LYS A 209 8.19 0.91 34.88
N ASN A 210 7.59 -0.27 35.04
CA ASN A 210 6.75 -0.64 36.20
C ASN A 210 5.60 0.36 36.47
N LYS A 211 4.97 0.85 35.40
CA LYS A 211 3.90 1.85 35.43
C LYS A 211 2.61 1.38 34.75
N ASN A 212 2.50 0.10 34.39
CA ASN A 212 1.29 -0.45 33.75
C ASN A 212 0.24 -0.77 34.82
N THR A 213 -0.44 0.24 35.32
CA THR A 213 -1.49 0.18 36.36
C THR A 213 -2.84 0.62 35.78
N GLU A 214 -3.96 0.25 36.42
CA GLU A 214 -5.30 0.56 35.89
C GLU A 214 -5.59 2.09 35.86
N ASP A 215 -5.00 2.86 36.74
CA ASP A 215 -5.17 4.32 36.81
C ASP A 215 -4.45 5.07 35.66
N VAL A 216 -3.60 4.41 34.94
CA VAL A 216 -2.89 4.99 33.76
C VAL A 216 -3.70 4.88 32.47
N TRP A 217 -4.66 3.94 32.42
CA TRP A 217 -5.47 3.65 31.22
C TRP A 217 -6.85 4.28 31.31
#